data_257ca2701b7061d9bafe79b2e9ebc626
#
_entry.id   257ca2701b7061d9bafe79b2e9ebc626
#
_cell.length_a   1.000
_cell.length_b   1.000
_cell.length_c   1.000
_cell.angle_alpha   90.00
_cell.angle_beta   90.00
_cell.angle_gamma   90.00
#
_symmetry.space_group_name_H-M   'P 1'
#
loop_
_entity.id
_entity.type
_entity.pdbx_description
1 polymer ?
#
loop_
_entity_poly.entity_id
_entity_poly.type
_entity_poly.pdbx_seq_one_letter_code
_entity_poly.pdbx_strand_id
1 'polypeptide(L)'
;MRLTPIASLTGTIMESTSRPRALLSVYDKSGIIEFAKGLDALGFELVSTGGTARKLREAGIPVIGVSDVTGHPEIFDGRVKSLHPAIHGPLLCRLENDKDAEGLAELGYPMIEVVACNLYPFSDAAASEPPLADLELLEMVDIGGPTMVRASAKNHRNVIITCDPADYSSVLDELKSGSVSLSKRRELALKAYEHTASYDTAIANELAGRWVGLPEDSDDTEEQTRRLPSTMTAAAHRMHTLRYGENSHQAAALYVDPSAAEGETLVTALVEGGKAMSYNNYSDADATLRLCRANR
;
A
#
# COMPACT_ATOMS: atom_id res chain seq x y z
N MET A 1 33.54 -1.51 11.73
CA MET A 1 33.72 -2.40 10.57
C MET A 1 33.12 -1.68 9.37
N ARG A 2 33.97 -1.22 8.42
CA ARG A 2 33.53 -0.40 7.29
C ARG A 2 32.80 -1.29 6.29
N LEU A 3 31.58 -0.90 5.89
CA LEU A 3 30.80 -1.56 4.85
C LEU A 3 31.54 -1.43 3.52
N THR A 4 31.78 -2.55 2.85
CA THR A 4 32.41 -2.61 1.53
C THR A 4 31.34 -2.36 0.48
N PRO A 5 31.56 -1.44 -0.50
CA PRO A 5 30.62 -1.22 -1.58
C PRO A 5 30.53 -2.45 -2.49
N ILE A 6 29.37 -2.66 -3.09
CA ILE A 6 29.10 -3.69 -4.08
C ILE A 6 30.12 -3.60 -5.21
N ALA A 7 30.75 -4.72 -5.56
CA ALA A 7 31.86 -4.84 -6.48
C ALA A 7 31.57 -4.20 -7.85
N SER A 8 32.53 -3.38 -8.27
CA SER A 8 32.65 -2.58 -9.46
C SER A 8 32.41 -3.34 -10.78
N LEU A 9 31.58 -2.76 -11.63
CA LEU A 9 31.86 -2.69 -13.06
C LEU A 9 32.38 -1.27 -13.32
N THR A 10 33.55 -1.19 -13.94
CA THR A 10 34.40 -0.05 -14.20
C THR A 10 33.66 1.18 -14.73
N GLY A 11 33.39 2.14 -13.87
CA GLY A 11 32.99 3.49 -14.15
C GLY A 11 33.26 4.30 -12.89
N THR A 12 33.88 5.45 -12.97
CA THR A 12 34.23 6.32 -11.86
C THR A 12 32.96 6.63 -11.06
N ILE A 13 32.77 5.97 -9.92
CA ILE A 13 31.68 6.27 -8.99
C ILE A 13 32.03 7.63 -8.38
N MET A 14 31.30 8.68 -8.73
CA MET A 14 31.25 9.88 -7.93
C MET A 14 30.64 9.45 -6.59
N GLU A 15 31.45 9.44 -5.51
CA GLU A 15 30.95 9.29 -4.15
C GLU A 15 29.94 10.42 -3.91
N SER A 16 28.65 10.11 -3.96
CA SER A 16 27.61 11.01 -3.50
C SER A 16 27.85 11.25 -2.02
N THR A 17 28.26 12.44 -1.64
CA THR A 17 28.47 12.85 -0.24
C THR A 17 27.16 13.02 0.51
N SER A 18 26.02 12.81 -0.14
CA SER A 18 24.70 12.91 0.48
C SER A 18 24.27 11.56 1.09
N ARG A 19 23.74 11.64 2.32
CA ARG A 19 23.13 10.48 3.01
C ARG A 19 21.94 9.94 2.17
N PRO A 20 21.75 8.60 2.09
CA PRO A 20 20.57 8.04 1.44
C PRO A 20 19.31 8.48 2.19
N ARG A 21 18.21 8.67 1.48
CA ARG A 21 16.94 9.13 2.07
C ARG A 21 15.95 8.00 2.26
N ALA A 22 15.17 8.13 3.34
CA ALA A 22 13.96 7.35 3.55
C ALA A 22 12.76 8.28 3.61
N LEU A 23 11.74 8.04 2.77
CA LEU A 23 10.50 8.81 2.72
C LEU A 23 9.41 8.07 3.51
N LEU A 24 8.91 8.70 4.58
CA LEU A 24 7.93 8.12 5.49
C LEU A 24 6.63 8.94 5.43
N SER A 25 5.58 8.37 4.86
CA SER A 25 4.28 9.00 4.71
C SER A 25 3.17 7.97 4.93
N VAL A 26 2.78 7.76 6.17
CA VAL A 26 1.84 6.68 6.55
C VAL A 26 0.61 7.23 7.25
N TYR A 27 -0.55 6.66 6.93
CA TYR A 27 -1.79 6.82 7.68
C TYR A 27 -1.76 5.95 8.94
N ASP A 28 -1.65 4.62 8.77
CA ASP A 28 -1.39 3.71 9.88
C ASP A 28 0.05 3.88 10.37
N LYS A 29 0.16 4.39 11.59
CA LYS A 29 1.43 4.75 12.24
C LYS A 29 1.94 3.66 13.18
N SER A 30 1.41 2.43 13.07
CA SER A 30 1.88 1.27 13.82
C SER A 30 3.34 0.98 13.47
N GLY A 31 4.20 0.83 14.48
CA GLY A 31 5.62 0.52 14.30
C GLY A 31 6.49 1.58 13.61
N ILE A 32 5.93 2.73 13.17
CA ILE A 32 6.69 3.72 12.37
C ILE A 32 7.82 4.37 13.16
N ILE A 33 7.68 4.53 14.48
CA ILE A 33 8.72 5.13 15.32
C ILE A 33 9.93 4.22 15.38
N GLU A 34 9.75 2.94 15.63
CA GLU A 34 10.81 1.94 15.69
C GLU A 34 11.47 1.76 14.32
N PHE A 35 10.69 1.77 13.26
CA PHE A 35 11.20 1.72 11.89
C PHE A 35 12.06 2.95 11.58
N ALA A 36 11.58 4.15 11.87
CA ALA A 36 12.32 5.39 11.67
C ALA A 36 13.63 5.45 12.48
N LYS A 37 13.61 5.03 13.76
CA LYS A 37 14.82 4.92 14.58
C LYS A 37 15.83 3.95 13.97
N GLY A 38 15.37 2.82 13.48
CA GLY A 38 16.21 1.83 12.81
C GLY A 38 16.86 2.39 11.55
N LEU A 39 16.13 3.12 10.72
CA LEU A 39 16.65 3.77 9.52
C LEU A 39 17.64 4.90 9.84
N ASP A 40 17.34 5.75 10.84
CA ASP A 40 18.26 6.81 11.28
C ASP A 40 19.59 6.21 11.81
N ALA A 41 19.51 5.15 12.61
CA ALA A 41 20.68 4.42 13.10
C ALA A 41 21.53 3.79 11.97
N LEU A 42 20.90 3.45 10.84
CA LEU A 42 21.57 2.96 9.62
C LEU A 42 22.12 4.10 8.76
N GLY A 43 21.94 5.35 9.16
CA GLY A 43 22.47 6.51 8.48
C GLY A 43 21.55 7.15 7.43
N PHE A 44 20.30 6.74 7.34
CA PHE A 44 19.33 7.40 6.44
C PHE A 44 18.96 8.80 6.92
N GLU A 45 18.80 9.72 5.98
CA GLU A 45 18.13 10.99 6.19
C GLU A 45 16.62 10.79 6.03
N LEU A 46 15.84 11.10 7.07
CA LEU A 46 14.41 10.86 7.07
C LEU A 46 13.65 12.04 6.50
N VAL A 47 12.82 11.80 5.48
CA VAL A 47 11.91 12.76 4.88
C VAL A 47 10.49 12.35 5.17
N SER A 48 9.61 13.28 5.54
CA SER A 48 8.24 12.91 5.88
C SER A 48 7.23 14.03 5.63
N THR A 49 5.95 13.66 5.63
CA THR A 49 4.81 14.56 5.40
C THR A 49 3.93 14.68 6.64
N GLY A 50 3.30 15.84 6.81
CA GLY A 50 2.15 16.08 7.69
C GLY A 50 2.19 15.39 9.06
N GLY A 51 1.19 14.55 9.32
CA GLY A 51 1.01 13.87 10.60
C GLY A 51 2.09 12.86 10.94
N THR A 52 2.72 12.22 9.95
CA THR A 52 3.85 11.30 10.18
C THR A 52 5.07 12.09 10.65
N ALA A 53 5.43 13.19 9.99
CA ALA A 53 6.53 14.06 10.40
C ALA A 53 6.36 14.59 11.83
N ARG A 54 5.14 15.01 12.19
CA ARG A 54 4.82 15.45 13.55
C ARG A 54 5.08 14.34 14.57
N LYS A 55 4.55 13.12 14.34
CA LYS A 55 4.74 11.99 15.25
C LYS A 55 6.21 11.61 15.44
N LEU A 56 7.01 11.68 14.38
CA LEU A 56 8.45 11.41 14.45
C LEU A 56 9.19 12.48 15.26
N ARG A 57 8.89 13.78 15.06
CA ARG A 57 9.47 14.88 15.85
C ARG A 57 9.11 14.80 17.32
N GLU A 58 7.86 14.47 17.64
CA GLU A 58 7.40 14.25 19.03
C GLU A 58 8.16 13.08 19.71
N ALA A 59 8.59 12.09 18.93
CA ALA A 59 9.45 11.00 19.41
C ALA A 59 10.95 11.34 19.44
N GLY A 60 11.32 12.58 19.17
CA GLY A 60 12.72 13.07 19.18
C GLY A 60 13.55 12.58 17.98
N ILE A 61 12.91 12.15 16.89
CA ILE A 61 13.61 11.65 15.69
C ILE A 61 13.79 12.82 14.71
N PRO A 62 15.04 13.08 14.24
CA PRO A 62 15.28 14.11 13.22
C PRO A 62 14.56 13.76 11.92
N VAL A 63 13.78 14.70 11.40
CA VAL A 63 13.04 14.49 10.14
C VAL A 63 12.89 15.79 9.37
N ILE A 64 13.16 15.75 8.07
CA ILE A 64 13.00 16.84 7.12
C ILE A 64 11.58 16.81 6.55
N GLY A 65 10.96 17.98 6.40
CA GLY A 65 9.67 18.09 5.73
C GLY A 65 9.80 17.94 4.21
N VAL A 66 8.78 17.38 3.56
CA VAL A 66 8.73 17.33 2.08
C VAL A 66 8.82 18.72 1.47
N SER A 67 8.19 19.72 2.08
CA SER A 67 8.30 21.12 1.66
C SER A 67 9.73 21.67 1.70
N ASP A 68 10.55 21.23 2.66
CA ASP A 68 11.95 21.63 2.73
C ASP A 68 12.78 20.98 1.62
N VAL A 69 12.43 19.73 1.22
CA VAL A 69 13.08 19.00 0.12
C VAL A 69 12.69 19.59 -1.23
N THR A 70 11.43 19.95 -1.40
CA THR A 70 10.92 20.47 -2.68
C THR A 70 11.18 21.96 -2.87
N GLY A 71 11.41 22.69 -1.79
CA GLY A 71 11.43 24.15 -1.79
C GLY A 71 10.08 24.78 -2.11
N HIS A 72 9.00 23.97 -2.11
CA HIS A 72 7.65 24.41 -2.47
C HIS A 72 6.68 24.22 -1.30
N PRO A 73 5.86 25.21 -0.96
CA PRO A 73 4.86 25.06 0.09
C PRO A 73 3.78 24.04 -0.30
N GLU A 74 3.12 23.45 0.69
CA GLU A 74 1.87 22.74 0.47
C GLU A 74 0.82 23.72 -0.06
N ILE A 75 0.09 23.32 -1.10
CA ILE A 75 -0.98 24.11 -1.68
C ILE A 75 -2.30 23.35 -1.68
N PHE A 76 -3.41 24.09 -1.77
CA PHE A 76 -4.78 23.55 -1.79
C PHE A 76 -5.04 22.64 -0.57
N ASP A 77 -4.76 23.15 0.62
CA ASP A 77 -4.95 22.45 1.91
C ASP A 77 -4.25 21.07 1.97
N GLY A 78 -3.06 20.97 1.33
CA GLY A 78 -2.24 19.76 1.33
C GLY A 78 -2.56 18.76 0.22
N ARG A 79 -3.49 19.05 -0.69
CA ARG A 79 -3.79 18.19 -1.85
C ARG A 79 -2.58 18.03 -2.77
N VAL A 80 -1.70 19.04 -2.82
CA VAL A 80 -0.45 18.99 -3.58
C VAL A 80 0.72 19.31 -2.64
N LYS A 81 1.53 18.29 -2.37
CA LYS A 81 2.75 18.41 -1.54
C LYS A 81 3.88 17.50 -1.99
N SER A 82 3.60 16.22 -2.24
CA SER A 82 4.60 15.23 -2.66
C SER A 82 4.71 15.06 -4.18
N LEU A 83 3.78 15.61 -4.96
CA LEU A 83 3.77 15.55 -6.41
C LEU A 83 4.78 16.56 -7.01
N HIS A 84 6.07 16.28 -6.84
CA HIS A 84 7.14 17.16 -7.23
C HIS A 84 8.33 16.36 -7.79
N PRO A 85 9.06 16.88 -8.82
CA PRO A 85 10.24 16.20 -9.37
C PRO A 85 11.32 15.85 -8.33
N ALA A 86 11.53 16.68 -7.30
CA ALA A 86 12.48 16.41 -6.23
C ALA A 86 12.12 15.18 -5.36
N ILE A 87 10.87 14.70 -5.44
CA ILE A 87 10.41 13.46 -4.80
C ILE A 87 10.35 12.34 -5.83
N HIS A 88 9.64 12.54 -6.94
CA HIS A 88 9.41 11.47 -7.92
C HIS A 88 10.61 11.17 -8.82
N GLY A 89 11.52 12.14 -9.04
CA GLY A 89 12.79 11.90 -9.73
C GLY A 89 13.64 10.85 -9.03
N PRO A 90 13.99 11.02 -7.72
CA PRO A 90 14.68 10.00 -6.94
C PRO A 90 13.96 8.64 -6.87
N LEU A 91 12.62 8.62 -6.79
CA LEU A 91 11.85 7.37 -6.76
C LEU A 91 11.86 6.61 -8.08
N LEU A 92 12.04 7.29 -9.21
CA LEU A 92 11.96 6.70 -10.55
C LEU A 92 13.32 6.58 -11.26
N CYS A 93 14.39 7.13 -10.68
CA CYS A 93 15.74 7.07 -11.23
C CYS A 93 16.24 5.61 -11.29
N ARG A 94 16.66 5.20 -12.50
CA ARG A 94 17.31 3.91 -12.72
C ARG A 94 18.81 4.08 -12.55
N LEU A 95 19.34 3.64 -11.39
CA LEU A 95 20.77 3.79 -11.11
C LEU A 95 21.69 3.02 -12.08
N GLU A 96 21.14 2.00 -12.75
CA GLU A 96 21.83 1.25 -13.79
C GLU A 96 21.87 1.98 -15.15
N ASN A 97 21.22 3.15 -15.27
CA ASN A 97 21.22 4.00 -16.45
C ASN A 97 22.01 5.27 -16.15
N ASP A 98 23.19 5.42 -16.75
CA ASP A 98 24.09 6.54 -16.50
C ASP A 98 23.43 7.90 -16.72
N LYS A 99 22.59 8.04 -17.75
CA LYS A 99 21.86 9.29 -18.03
C LYS A 99 20.86 9.68 -16.95
N ASP A 100 20.18 8.69 -16.36
CA ASP A 100 19.24 8.94 -15.25
C ASP A 100 20.04 9.37 -14.00
N ALA A 101 21.13 8.67 -13.70
CA ALA A 101 21.98 8.97 -12.55
C ALA A 101 22.67 10.33 -12.66
N GLU A 102 23.23 10.65 -13.83
CA GLU A 102 23.83 11.97 -14.13
C GLU A 102 22.77 13.08 -14.02
N GLY A 103 21.60 12.91 -14.65
CA GLY A 103 20.52 13.90 -14.58
C GLY A 103 20.01 14.14 -13.16
N LEU A 104 19.94 13.09 -12.32
CA LEU A 104 19.56 13.24 -10.92
C LEU A 104 20.61 14.01 -10.13
N ALA A 105 21.91 13.72 -10.39
CA ALA A 105 23.03 14.40 -9.75
C ALA A 105 23.12 15.88 -10.17
N GLU A 106 22.92 16.21 -11.46
CA GLU A 106 22.86 17.59 -11.96
C GLU A 106 21.78 18.42 -11.28
N LEU A 107 20.61 17.78 -10.97
CA LEU A 107 19.52 18.43 -10.25
C LEU A 107 19.78 18.54 -8.75
N GLY A 108 20.83 17.90 -8.22
CA GLY A 108 21.16 17.90 -6.80
C GLY A 108 20.12 17.15 -5.95
N TYR A 109 19.42 16.17 -6.50
CA TYR A 109 18.41 15.39 -5.78
C TYR A 109 19.01 14.10 -5.22
N PRO A 110 19.15 13.96 -3.89
CA PRO A 110 19.59 12.72 -3.26
C PRO A 110 18.61 11.57 -3.53
N MET A 111 19.15 10.37 -3.70
CA MET A 111 18.32 9.17 -3.87
C MET A 111 17.40 8.92 -2.67
N ILE A 112 16.18 8.48 -2.93
CA ILE A 112 15.25 7.95 -1.94
C ILE A 112 15.27 6.42 -2.11
N GLU A 113 15.89 5.74 -1.16
CA GLU A 113 16.11 4.29 -1.25
C GLU A 113 15.05 3.47 -0.51
N VAL A 114 14.40 4.08 0.50
CA VAL A 114 13.34 3.45 1.29
C VAL A 114 12.11 4.33 1.31
N VAL A 115 10.95 3.72 1.08
CA VAL A 115 9.65 4.37 1.21
C VAL A 115 8.77 3.52 2.13
N ALA A 116 8.23 4.14 3.17
CA ALA A 116 7.10 3.59 3.92
C ALA A 116 5.88 4.46 3.64
N CYS A 117 4.88 3.89 2.98
CA CYS A 117 3.68 4.62 2.59
C CYS A 117 2.49 3.66 2.58
N ASN A 118 1.49 3.95 3.41
CA ASN A 118 0.18 3.33 3.33
C ASN A 118 -0.89 4.40 3.19
N LEU A 119 -2.03 4.00 2.64
CA LEU A 119 -3.07 4.92 2.24
C LEU A 119 -4.10 5.11 3.35
N TYR A 120 -4.81 6.22 3.31
CA TYR A 120 -5.99 6.41 4.13
C TYR A 120 -7.02 5.30 3.79
N PRO A 121 -7.62 4.63 4.79
CA PRO A 121 -8.63 3.61 4.52
C PRO A 121 -9.93 4.26 4.02
N PHE A 122 -10.04 4.40 2.70
CA PHE A 122 -11.23 4.99 2.05
C PHE A 122 -12.51 4.25 2.45
N SER A 123 -12.44 2.92 2.62
CA SER A 123 -13.56 2.10 3.07
C SER A 123 -14.11 2.53 4.44
N ASP A 124 -13.25 2.95 5.38
CA ASP A 124 -13.70 3.43 6.69
C ASP A 124 -14.44 4.76 6.58
N ALA A 125 -13.98 5.64 5.66
CA ALA A 125 -14.67 6.89 5.39
C ALA A 125 -16.02 6.65 4.70
N ALA A 126 -16.08 5.71 3.77
CA ALA A 126 -17.31 5.32 3.08
C ALA A 126 -18.34 4.70 4.03
N ALA A 127 -17.90 3.94 5.02
CA ALA A 127 -18.73 3.31 6.05
C ALA A 127 -19.05 4.22 7.25
N SER A 128 -18.71 5.52 7.20
CA SER A 128 -18.91 6.45 8.32
C SER A 128 -20.40 6.64 8.66
N GLU A 129 -20.72 6.79 9.94
CA GLU A 129 -22.05 7.14 10.42
C GLU A 129 -22.00 8.49 11.18
N PRO A 130 -22.75 9.53 10.75
CA PRO A 130 -23.59 9.58 9.54
C PRO A 130 -22.75 9.50 8.26
N PRO A 131 -23.35 9.06 7.12
CA PRO A 131 -22.65 8.98 5.83
C PRO A 131 -22.12 10.35 5.40
N LEU A 132 -20.89 10.39 4.90
CA LEU A 132 -20.30 11.60 4.32
C LEU A 132 -21.01 11.98 3.02
N ALA A 133 -21.17 13.29 2.80
CA ALA A 133 -21.61 13.80 1.50
C ALA A 133 -20.56 13.50 0.43
N ASP A 134 -20.98 13.41 -0.85
CA ASP A 134 -20.10 13.02 -1.96
C ASP A 134 -18.83 13.85 -2.05
N LEU A 135 -18.93 15.18 -1.85
CA LEU A 135 -17.74 16.06 -1.88
C LEU A 135 -16.80 15.80 -0.70
N GLU A 136 -17.33 15.53 0.48
CA GLU A 136 -16.54 15.21 1.67
C GLU A 136 -15.83 13.86 1.52
N LEU A 137 -16.53 12.87 0.93
CA LEU A 137 -15.95 11.56 0.65
C LEU A 137 -14.84 11.65 -0.40
N LEU A 138 -15.03 12.49 -1.45
CA LEU A 138 -14.01 12.70 -2.47
C LEU A 138 -12.73 13.34 -1.90
N GLU A 139 -12.84 14.17 -0.85
CA GLU A 139 -11.65 14.71 -0.17
C GLU A 139 -10.83 13.64 0.57
N MET A 140 -11.42 12.47 0.84
CA MET A 140 -10.73 11.34 1.45
C MET A 140 -9.92 10.52 0.43
N VAL A 141 -10.04 10.81 -0.87
CA VAL A 141 -9.27 10.13 -1.92
C VAL A 141 -7.82 10.66 -1.93
N ASP A 142 -6.89 9.79 -1.54
CA ASP A 142 -5.45 10.11 -1.56
C ASP A 142 -4.91 10.04 -3.00
N ILE A 143 -4.25 11.10 -3.43
CA ILE A 143 -3.56 11.18 -4.73
C ILE A 143 -2.06 10.99 -4.57
N GLY A 144 -1.47 11.63 -3.57
CA GLY A 144 -0.02 11.63 -3.36
C GLY A 144 0.53 10.28 -2.92
N GLY A 145 -0.16 9.59 -2.02
CA GLY A 145 0.21 8.27 -1.53
C GLY A 145 0.28 7.22 -2.65
N PRO A 146 -0.81 6.99 -3.40
CA PRO A 146 -0.78 6.03 -4.51
C PRO A 146 0.31 6.30 -5.55
N THR A 147 0.60 7.56 -5.87
CA THR A 147 1.67 7.89 -6.81
C THR A 147 3.06 7.54 -6.27
N MET A 148 3.34 7.82 -5.00
CA MET A 148 4.61 7.44 -4.35
C MET A 148 4.75 5.91 -4.26
N VAL A 149 3.69 5.21 -3.85
CA VAL A 149 3.66 3.73 -3.77
C VAL A 149 3.95 3.11 -5.14
N ARG A 150 3.25 3.53 -6.18
CA ARG A 150 3.41 2.99 -7.53
C ARG A 150 4.75 3.33 -8.16
N ALA A 151 5.28 4.56 -7.95
CA ALA A 151 6.60 4.96 -8.42
C ALA A 151 7.69 4.08 -7.81
N SER A 152 7.66 3.89 -6.49
CA SER A 152 8.61 3.06 -5.75
C SER A 152 8.53 1.58 -6.17
N ALA A 153 7.32 1.02 -6.28
CA ALA A 153 7.12 -0.36 -6.73
C ALA A 153 7.63 -0.59 -8.15
N LYS A 154 7.41 0.37 -9.07
CA LYS A 154 7.94 0.32 -10.44
C LYS A 154 9.46 0.26 -10.45
N ASN A 155 10.11 0.98 -9.54
CA ASN A 155 11.56 1.04 -9.42
C ASN A 155 12.11 0.16 -8.28
N HIS A 156 11.47 -0.97 -7.98
CA HIS A 156 11.83 -1.86 -6.86
C HIS A 156 13.27 -2.35 -6.86
N ARG A 157 13.99 -2.27 -7.97
CA ARG A 157 15.42 -2.57 -8.02
C ARG A 157 16.24 -1.58 -7.21
N ASN A 158 15.85 -0.32 -7.22
CA ASN A 158 16.56 0.78 -6.59
C ASN A 158 15.87 1.29 -5.31
N VAL A 159 14.55 1.11 -5.20
CA VAL A 159 13.73 1.62 -4.10
C VAL A 159 13.05 0.46 -3.36
N ILE A 160 13.14 0.46 -2.05
CA ILE A 160 12.40 -0.46 -1.16
C ILE A 160 11.08 0.23 -0.79
N ILE A 161 9.95 -0.40 -1.10
CA ILE A 161 8.63 0.10 -0.72
C ILE A 161 8.00 -0.81 0.33
N THR A 162 7.49 -0.26 1.41
CA THR A 162 6.66 -0.97 2.39
C THR A 162 5.32 -0.25 2.54
N CYS A 163 4.21 -0.99 2.40
CA CYS A 163 2.86 -0.49 2.64
C CYS A 163 2.26 -1.07 3.93
N ASP A 164 2.85 -2.14 4.44
CA ASP A 164 2.37 -2.89 5.60
C ASP A 164 3.36 -2.73 6.75
N PRO A 165 2.93 -2.23 7.94
CA PRO A 165 3.79 -2.16 9.13
C PRO A 165 4.41 -3.50 9.55
N ALA A 166 3.77 -4.63 9.22
CA ALA A 166 4.29 -5.97 9.51
C ALA A 166 5.63 -6.27 8.79
N ASP A 167 5.92 -5.58 7.69
CA ASP A 167 7.17 -5.75 6.92
C ASP A 167 8.35 -4.94 7.49
N TYR A 168 8.13 -3.97 8.38
CA TYR A 168 9.17 -3.05 8.86
C TYR A 168 10.36 -3.77 9.51
N SER A 169 10.10 -4.74 10.39
CA SER A 169 11.17 -5.47 11.07
C SER A 169 12.03 -6.26 10.08
N SER A 170 11.42 -6.99 9.15
CA SER A 170 12.14 -7.79 8.16
C SER A 170 12.99 -6.93 7.22
N VAL A 171 12.49 -5.76 6.83
CA VAL A 171 13.25 -4.79 6.02
C VAL A 171 14.45 -4.23 6.80
N LEU A 172 14.27 -3.86 8.06
CA LEU A 172 15.38 -3.38 8.90
C LEU A 172 16.46 -4.47 9.11
N ASP A 173 16.07 -5.72 9.29
CA ASP A 173 17.01 -6.80 9.53
C ASP A 173 17.82 -7.12 8.25
N GLU A 174 17.20 -7.10 7.07
CA GLU A 174 17.93 -7.21 5.82
C GLU A 174 18.85 -6.00 5.56
N LEU A 175 18.41 -4.77 5.84
CA LEU A 175 19.24 -3.56 5.74
C LEU A 175 20.45 -3.61 6.67
N LYS A 176 20.29 -4.07 7.91
CA LYS A 176 21.42 -4.27 8.86
C LYS A 176 22.40 -5.33 8.37
N SER A 177 21.95 -6.34 7.65
CA SER A 177 22.82 -7.37 7.06
C SER A 177 23.51 -6.92 5.77
N GLY A 178 23.20 -5.72 5.27
CA GLY A 178 23.90 -5.07 4.16
C GLY A 178 22.97 -4.64 3.01
N SER A 179 21.97 -5.41 2.64
CA SER A 179 21.03 -5.03 1.58
C SER A 179 19.75 -5.86 1.62
N VAL A 180 18.64 -5.28 1.18
CA VAL A 180 17.39 -6.01 0.96
C VAL A 180 17.49 -6.79 -0.35
N SER A 181 17.23 -8.09 -0.29
CA SER A 181 17.33 -9.00 -1.42
C SER A 181 16.35 -8.62 -2.55
N LEU A 182 16.72 -8.91 -3.81
CA LEU A 182 15.84 -8.65 -4.95
C LEU A 182 14.51 -9.43 -4.83
N SER A 183 14.55 -10.61 -4.23
CA SER A 183 13.32 -11.40 -3.97
C SER A 183 12.38 -10.67 -3.02
N LYS A 184 12.91 -10.14 -1.90
CA LYS A 184 12.11 -9.37 -0.95
C LYS A 184 11.62 -8.06 -1.55
N ARG A 185 12.44 -7.35 -2.33
CA ARG A 185 12.02 -6.13 -3.04
C ARG A 185 10.87 -6.40 -4.01
N ARG A 186 10.86 -7.54 -4.71
CA ARG A 186 9.75 -7.96 -5.60
C ARG A 186 8.49 -8.30 -4.84
N GLU A 187 8.61 -8.99 -3.71
CA GLU A 187 7.49 -9.28 -2.81
C GLU A 187 6.82 -7.98 -2.32
N LEU A 188 7.62 -7.05 -1.82
CA LEU A 188 7.15 -5.75 -1.33
C LEU A 188 6.52 -4.92 -2.47
N ALA A 189 7.10 -4.93 -3.67
CA ALA A 189 6.55 -4.23 -4.83
C ALA A 189 5.20 -4.84 -5.27
N LEU A 190 5.04 -6.16 -5.20
CA LEU A 190 3.76 -6.82 -5.47
C LEU A 190 2.71 -6.38 -4.45
N LYS A 191 3.02 -6.45 -3.14
CA LYS A 191 2.13 -5.94 -2.08
C LYS A 191 1.73 -4.47 -2.30
N ALA A 192 2.65 -3.63 -2.77
CA ALA A 192 2.38 -2.23 -3.08
C ALA A 192 1.36 -2.07 -4.22
N TYR A 193 1.46 -2.86 -5.28
CA TYR A 193 0.46 -2.87 -6.35
C TYR A 193 -0.88 -3.44 -5.90
N GLU A 194 -0.88 -4.50 -5.09
CA GLU A 194 -2.09 -5.07 -4.49
C GLU A 194 -2.79 -4.04 -3.59
N HIS A 195 -2.02 -3.29 -2.79
CA HIS A 195 -2.53 -2.22 -1.93
C HIS A 195 -3.24 -1.12 -2.72
N THR A 196 -2.61 -0.62 -3.81
CA THR A 196 -3.23 0.41 -4.65
C THR A 196 -4.42 -0.13 -5.46
N ALA A 197 -4.37 -1.38 -5.93
CA ALA A 197 -5.48 -2.00 -6.65
C ALA A 197 -6.73 -2.17 -5.76
N SER A 198 -6.54 -2.63 -4.51
CA SER A 198 -7.65 -2.74 -3.54
C SER A 198 -8.21 -1.37 -3.18
N TYR A 199 -7.35 -0.36 -3.03
CA TYR A 199 -7.76 1.01 -2.77
C TYR A 199 -8.62 1.59 -3.89
N ASP A 200 -8.17 1.49 -5.15
CA ASP A 200 -8.92 1.98 -6.30
C ASP A 200 -10.24 1.19 -6.50
N THR A 201 -10.22 -0.13 -6.19
CA THR A 201 -11.43 -0.97 -6.22
C THR A 201 -12.47 -0.48 -5.21
N ALA A 202 -12.07 -0.15 -3.98
CA ALA A 202 -12.99 0.37 -2.97
C ALA A 202 -13.60 1.71 -3.40
N ILE A 203 -12.80 2.63 -3.94
CA ILE A 203 -13.27 3.91 -4.47
C ILE A 203 -14.25 3.70 -5.62
N ALA A 204 -13.89 2.88 -6.61
CA ALA A 204 -14.72 2.66 -7.79
C ALA A 204 -16.07 2.05 -7.43
N ASN A 205 -16.12 1.08 -6.52
CA ASN A 205 -17.35 0.44 -6.09
C ASN A 205 -18.27 1.39 -5.32
N GLU A 206 -17.70 2.16 -4.39
CA GLU A 206 -18.46 3.13 -3.61
C GLU A 206 -19.07 4.23 -4.50
N LEU A 207 -18.26 4.83 -5.38
CA LEU A 207 -18.70 5.87 -6.27
C LEU A 207 -19.70 5.33 -7.32
N ALA A 208 -19.56 4.09 -7.78
CA ALA A 208 -20.53 3.46 -8.64
C ALA A 208 -21.89 3.32 -7.95
N GLY A 209 -21.90 2.89 -6.68
CA GLY A 209 -23.12 2.81 -5.88
C GLY A 209 -23.82 4.17 -5.71
N ARG A 210 -23.05 5.24 -5.49
CA ARG A 210 -23.60 6.60 -5.30
C ARG A 210 -24.01 7.29 -6.59
N TRP A 211 -23.23 7.15 -7.66
CA TRP A 211 -23.43 7.95 -8.88
C TRP A 211 -24.19 7.23 -9.97
N VAL A 212 -24.21 5.89 -9.97
CA VAL A 212 -24.88 5.05 -10.97
C VAL A 212 -26.10 4.33 -10.36
N GLY A 213 -26.35 4.54 -9.08
CA GLY A 213 -27.32 3.81 -8.28
C GLY A 213 -28.72 3.72 -8.90
N LEU A 214 -29.37 2.59 -8.64
CA LEU A 214 -30.77 2.34 -9.02
C LEU A 214 -31.70 3.28 -8.25
N PRO A 215 -32.70 3.92 -8.88
CA PRO A 215 -33.81 4.49 -8.13
C PRO A 215 -34.56 3.35 -7.47
N GLU A 216 -34.94 3.53 -6.22
CA GLU A 216 -35.64 2.52 -5.42
C GLU A 216 -36.99 2.10 -5.99
N ASP A 217 -37.56 2.86 -6.94
CA ASP A 217 -38.96 2.73 -7.40
C ASP A 217 -39.16 2.66 -8.94
N SER A 218 -38.16 2.24 -9.73
CA SER A 218 -38.35 2.09 -11.17
C SER A 218 -38.72 0.64 -11.54
N ASP A 219 -39.94 0.44 -12.00
CA ASP A 219 -40.41 -0.83 -12.59
C ASP A 219 -39.91 -1.06 -14.03
N ASP A 220 -39.19 -0.09 -14.62
CA ASP A 220 -38.65 -0.17 -15.98
C ASP A 220 -37.32 -0.93 -16.00
N THR A 221 -37.35 -2.15 -16.50
CA THR A 221 -36.21 -3.05 -16.62
C THR A 221 -35.12 -2.49 -17.54
N GLU A 222 -35.44 -1.72 -18.57
CA GLU A 222 -34.44 -1.10 -19.45
C GLU A 222 -33.75 0.06 -18.75
N GLU A 223 -34.45 0.85 -17.96
CA GLU A 223 -33.89 1.92 -17.16
C GLU A 223 -33.00 1.37 -16.04
N GLN A 224 -33.43 0.30 -15.37
CA GLN A 224 -32.62 -0.42 -14.38
C GLN A 224 -31.34 -0.96 -14.99
N THR A 225 -31.37 -1.56 -16.18
CA THR A 225 -30.18 -2.08 -16.86
C THR A 225 -29.19 -0.99 -17.25
N ARG A 226 -29.66 0.20 -17.64
CA ARG A 226 -28.80 1.36 -17.98
C ARG A 226 -28.05 1.93 -16.76
N ARG A 227 -28.46 1.62 -15.55
CA ARG A 227 -27.88 2.09 -14.29
C ARG A 227 -26.91 1.10 -13.64
N LEU A 228 -26.72 -0.07 -14.26
CA LEU A 228 -25.64 -0.96 -13.84
C LEU A 228 -24.30 -0.39 -14.29
N PRO A 229 -23.25 -0.45 -13.44
CA PRO A 229 -21.94 0.02 -13.84
C PRO A 229 -21.42 -0.78 -15.04
N SER A 230 -20.80 -0.09 -16.00
CA SER A 230 -20.21 -0.74 -17.18
C SER A 230 -19.02 -1.64 -16.85
N THR A 231 -18.42 -1.44 -15.67
CA THR A 231 -17.29 -2.20 -15.18
C THR A 231 -17.49 -2.51 -13.70
N MET A 232 -17.34 -3.77 -13.33
CA MET A 232 -17.25 -4.20 -11.95
C MET A 232 -15.79 -4.51 -11.61
N THR A 233 -15.33 -4.03 -10.45
CA THR A 233 -14.04 -4.38 -9.89
C THR A 233 -14.24 -5.19 -8.60
N ALA A 234 -13.37 -6.17 -8.36
CA ALA A 234 -13.38 -6.96 -7.14
C ALA A 234 -11.95 -7.14 -6.63
N ALA A 235 -11.75 -6.93 -5.34
CA ALA A 235 -10.51 -7.28 -4.65
C ALA A 235 -10.84 -8.36 -3.61
N ALA A 236 -9.95 -9.34 -3.47
CA ALA A 236 -10.10 -10.37 -2.45
C ALA A 236 -8.74 -10.73 -1.88
N HIS A 237 -8.64 -10.75 -0.55
CA HIS A 237 -7.41 -11.09 0.17
C HIS A 237 -7.41 -12.56 0.57
N ARG A 238 -6.27 -13.23 0.36
CA ARG A 238 -6.14 -14.63 0.79
C ARG A 238 -6.08 -14.71 2.31
N MET A 239 -7.11 -15.34 2.88
CA MET A 239 -7.23 -15.56 4.31
C MET A 239 -6.51 -16.83 4.76
N HIS A 240 -6.75 -17.93 4.04
CA HIS A 240 -6.17 -19.24 4.36
C HIS A 240 -5.76 -20.00 3.11
N THR A 241 -4.65 -20.75 3.19
CA THR A 241 -4.36 -21.83 2.27
C THR A 241 -5.10 -23.08 2.76
N LEU A 242 -5.88 -23.72 1.90
CA LEU A 242 -6.63 -24.91 2.24
C LEU A 242 -5.78 -26.18 2.08
N ARG A 243 -6.20 -27.29 2.70
CA ARG A 243 -5.46 -28.56 2.59
C ARG A 243 -5.39 -29.06 1.16
N TYR A 244 -6.48 -28.91 0.39
CA TYR A 244 -6.61 -29.23 -1.03
C TYR A 244 -7.89 -28.60 -1.59
N GLY A 245 -8.03 -28.57 -2.90
CA GLY A 245 -9.21 -28.09 -3.62
C GLY A 245 -10.36 -29.09 -3.64
N GLU A 246 -11.13 -29.11 -4.74
CA GLU A 246 -12.19 -30.09 -4.94
C GLU A 246 -11.62 -31.49 -4.94
N ASN A 247 -10.47 -31.71 -5.59
CA ASN A 247 -9.72 -32.96 -5.60
C ASN A 247 -8.41 -32.83 -4.81
N SER A 248 -7.93 -33.94 -4.26
CA SER A 248 -6.79 -33.99 -3.33
C SER A 248 -5.46 -33.51 -3.90
N HIS A 249 -5.31 -33.47 -5.22
CA HIS A 249 -4.09 -33.01 -5.91
C HIS A 249 -4.14 -31.52 -6.28
N GLN A 250 -5.25 -30.82 -6.05
CA GLN A 250 -5.44 -29.44 -6.39
C GLN A 250 -5.03 -28.52 -5.22
N ALA A 251 -4.27 -27.48 -5.50
CA ALA A 251 -4.07 -26.40 -4.54
C ALA A 251 -5.35 -25.54 -4.45
N ALA A 252 -5.64 -25.03 -3.25
CA ALA A 252 -6.77 -24.14 -3.02
C ALA A 252 -6.47 -23.14 -1.92
N ALA A 253 -7.13 -22.01 -1.97
CA ALA A 253 -7.08 -20.99 -0.94
C ALA A 253 -8.45 -20.35 -0.76
N LEU A 254 -8.68 -19.82 0.43
CA LEU A 254 -9.87 -19.07 0.79
C LEU A 254 -9.53 -17.59 0.71
N TYR A 255 -10.36 -16.83 0.03
CA TYR A 255 -10.23 -15.39 -0.12
C TYR A 255 -11.44 -14.69 0.50
N VAL A 256 -11.22 -13.52 1.05
CA VAL A 256 -12.25 -12.68 1.65
C VAL A 256 -12.25 -11.31 0.98
N ASP A 257 -13.44 -10.74 0.82
CA ASP A 257 -13.59 -9.33 0.47
C ASP A 257 -13.03 -8.47 1.63
N PRO A 258 -12.15 -7.49 1.38
CA PRO A 258 -11.59 -6.64 2.42
C PRO A 258 -12.63 -5.86 3.23
N SER A 259 -13.82 -5.63 2.66
CA SER A 259 -14.93 -4.92 3.31
C SER A 259 -15.82 -5.83 4.16
N ALA A 260 -15.66 -7.17 4.09
CA ALA A 260 -16.49 -8.10 4.85
C ALA A 260 -16.18 -8.03 6.36
N ALA A 261 -17.17 -7.75 7.18
CA ALA A 261 -17.01 -7.70 8.62
C ALA A 261 -16.75 -9.09 9.22
N GLU A 262 -16.07 -9.12 10.37
CA GLU A 262 -15.77 -10.35 11.09
C GLU A 262 -17.07 -11.06 11.51
N GLY A 263 -17.18 -12.35 11.20
CA GLY A 263 -18.35 -13.17 11.54
C GLY A 263 -19.56 -13.03 10.62
N GLU A 264 -19.58 -12.11 9.66
CA GLU A 264 -20.71 -11.93 8.75
C GLU A 264 -20.85 -13.06 7.73
N THR A 265 -19.74 -13.66 7.35
CA THR A 265 -19.71 -14.72 6.35
C THR A 265 -19.09 -15.98 6.92
N LEU A 266 -19.33 -17.13 6.28
CA LEU A 266 -18.65 -18.37 6.61
C LEU A 266 -17.12 -18.26 6.50
N VAL A 267 -16.64 -17.37 5.63
CA VAL A 267 -15.22 -17.12 5.40
C VAL A 267 -14.58 -16.39 6.57
N THR A 268 -15.31 -15.46 7.19
CA THR A 268 -14.86 -14.66 8.34
C THR A 268 -15.28 -15.29 9.68
N ALA A 269 -15.97 -16.44 9.65
CA ALA A 269 -16.36 -17.15 10.85
C ALA A 269 -15.17 -17.80 11.56
N LEU A 270 -15.17 -17.75 12.89
CA LEU A 270 -14.15 -18.39 13.71
C LEU A 270 -14.25 -19.92 13.62
N VAL A 271 -13.11 -20.59 13.36
CA VAL A 271 -12.99 -22.04 13.43
C VAL A 271 -12.34 -22.42 14.76
N GLU A 272 -13.14 -22.93 15.70
CA GLU A 272 -12.70 -23.15 17.09
C GLU A 272 -11.82 -24.40 17.28
N GLY A 273 -11.65 -25.26 16.28
CA GLY A 273 -10.78 -26.41 16.42
C GLY A 273 -10.87 -27.43 15.26
N GLY A 274 -10.07 -28.48 15.37
CA GLY A 274 -10.02 -29.54 14.37
C GLY A 274 -8.87 -29.41 13.37
N LYS A 275 -8.94 -30.19 12.30
CA LYS A 275 -7.97 -30.13 11.20
C LYS A 275 -8.28 -28.94 10.30
N ALA A 276 -7.24 -28.37 9.65
CA ALA A 276 -7.42 -27.35 8.62
C ALA A 276 -8.47 -27.80 7.59
N MET A 277 -9.37 -26.89 7.22
CA MET A 277 -10.46 -27.17 6.30
C MET A 277 -9.97 -27.36 4.86
N SER A 278 -10.71 -28.13 4.08
CA SER A 278 -10.54 -28.27 2.63
C SER A 278 -11.62 -27.47 1.90
N TYR A 279 -11.53 -27.36 0.59
CA TYR A 279 -12.56 -26.79 -0.26
C TYR A 279 -13.93 -27.43 0.01
N ASN A 280 -13.99 -28.76 0.03
CA ASN A 280 -15.24 -29.49 0.26
C ASN A 280 -15.84 -29.19 1.63
N ASN A 281 -15.02 -29.02 2.68
CA ASN A 281 -15.54 -28.65 4.00
C ASN A 281 -16.22 -27.27 4.00
N TYR A 282 -15.65 -26.28 3.30
CA TYR A 282 -16.29 -24.97 3.16
C TYR A 282 -17.56 -25.03 2.32
N SER A 283 -17.55 -25.81 1.21
CA SER A 283 -18.73 -26.00 0.37
C SER A 283 -19.88 -26.66 1.12
N ASP A 284 -19.60 -27.71 1.90
CA ASP A 284 -20.60 -28.41 2.73
C ASP A 284 -21.16 -27.51 3.84
N ALA A 285 -20.28 -26.72 4.48
CA ALA A 285 -20.68 -25.80 5.52
C ALA A 285 -21.56 -24.67 4.97
N ASP A 286 -21.24 -24.10 3.79
CA ASP A 286 -22.04 -23.08 3.12
C ASP A 286 -23.42 -23.61 2.73
N ALA A 287 -23.48 -24.81 2.12
CA ALA A 287 -24.73 -25.46 1.77
C ALA A 287 -25.60 -25.71 3.02
N THR A 288 -25.00 -26.19 4.11
CA THR A 288 -25.69 -26.41 5.38
C THR A 288 -26.24 -25.12 5.98
N LEU A 289 -25.44 -24.04 5.99
CA LEU A 289 -25.87 -22.73 6.51
C LEU A 289 -27.04 -22.18 5.71
N ARG A 290 -26.98 -22.25 4.38
CA ARG A 290 -28.08 -21.83 3.49
C ARG A 290 -29.35 -22.63 3.75
N LEU A 291 -29.24 -23.95 3.91
CA LEU A 291 -30.38 -24.80 4.22
C LEU A 291 -31.02 -24.43 5.57
N CYS A 292 -30.21 -24.20 6.60
CA CYS A 292 -30.69 -23.79 7.91
C CYS A 292 -31.39 -22.43 7.89
N ARG A 293 -30.87 -21.48 7.08
CA ARG A 293 -31.50 -20.14 6.94
C ARG A 293 -32.83 -20.20 6.16
N ALA A 294 -32.92 -21.06 5.16
CA ALA A 294 -34.15 -21.22 4.35
C ALA A 294 -35.30 -21.93 5.10
N ASN A 295 -35.01 -22.63 6.21
CA ASN A 295 -35.99 -23.35 7.01
C ASN A 295 -36.25 -22.70 8.38
N ARG A 296 -35.90 -21.43 8.57
CA ARG A 296 -36.30 -20.57 9.68
C ARG A 296 -37.51 -19.76 9.29
#